data_54781dfff9eb39a4715c68024491e1b0
#
_entry.id   54781dfff9eb39a4715c68024491e1b0
#
_cell.length_a   1.000
_cell.length_b   1.000
_cell.length_c   1.000
_cell.angle_alpha   90.00
_cell.angle_beta   90.00
_cell.angle_gamma   90.00
#
_symmetry.space_group_name_H-M   'P 1'
#
loop_
_entity.id
_entity.type
_entity.pdbx_description
1 polymer ?
#
loop_
_entity_poly.entity_id
_entity_poly.type
_entity_poly.pdbx_seq_one_letter_code
_entity_poly.pdbx_strand_id
1 'polypeptide(L)'
;LLGGELVEILIVDDGSTDDTAKIADAYAEKYPTIVKAIHKENGGHGDAVNTGIAHATGVYFKVVDSDDWLDKEAYKQVLKVLKKLVEDEKDLDVLLSNYIYDKVERRKKRVMRYHGALPEKRIISWEDSRIRFNKFQYVLMHSVIYRTQLLKDCGLQLPKHTFYVDNLYIFEPMIHVKKLMYLNVDLYHYYIGREGQSVNEKTMMKRIDQQMLVNRTLIQFFSENRKELPPQMYRFLFQYLDMMMCVA
;
A
#
# COMPACT_ATOMS: atom_id res chain seq x y z
N LEU A 1 22.15 5.36 -1.55
CA LEU A 1 20.70 5.14 -1.73
C LEU A 1 19.98 6.49 -1.80
N LEU A 2 18.90 6.55 -2.57
CA LEU A 2 18.10 7.75 -2.69
C LEU A 2 17.31 7.98 -1.38
N GLY A 3 17.34 9.20 -0.86
CA GLY A 3 16.75 9.56 0.43
C GLY A 3 17.76 9.59 1.59
N GLY A 4 18.88 8.91 1.47
CA GLY A 4 19.92 8.88 2.50
C GLY A 4 19.36 8.54 3.88
N GLU A 5 19.75 9.27 4.90
CA GLU A 5 19.31 9.09 6.30
C GLU A 5 17.85 9.49 6.58
N LEU A 6 17.15 10.06 5.58
CA LEU A 6 15.72 10.36 5.72
C LEU A 6 14.83 9.12 5.55
N VAL A 7 15.39 7.99 5.16
CA VAL A 7 14.64 6.76 4.90
C VAL A 7 15.31 5.57 5.60
N GLU A 8 14.50 4.63 6.03
CA GLU A 8 14.94 3.27 6.33
C GLU A 8 14.34 2.31 5.31
N ILE A 9 15.07 1.25 4.99
CA ILE A 9 14.63 0.19 4.08
C ILE A 9 14.65 -1.11 4.87
N LEU A 10 13.48 -1.67 5.11
CA LEU A 10 13.30 -2.95 5.77
C LEU A 10 13.13 -4.02 4.69
N ILE A 11 14.14 -4.85 4.50
CA ILE A 11 14.05 -6.02 3.61
C ILE A 11 13.56 -7.18 4.48
N VAL A 12 12.29 -7.53 4.31
CA VAL A 12 11.69 -8.66 5.03
C VAL A 12 11.79 -9.91 4.16
N ASP A 13 12.70 -10.79 4.52
CA ASP A 13 12.86 -12.10 3.89
C ASP A 13 11.94 -13.11 4.58
N ASP A 14 10.90 -13.51 3.89
CA ASP A 14 9.84 -14.40 4.37
C ASP A 14 10.20 -15.89 4.15
N GLY A 15 11.41 -16.27 4.58
CA GLY A 15 11.88 -17.65 4.52
C GLY A 15 12.26 -18.11 3.11
N SER A 16 12.97 -17.28 2.36
CA SER A 16 13.46 -17.60 1.02
C SER A 16 14.44 -18.76 1.04
N THR A 17 14.40 -19.59 0.00
CA THR A 17 15.29 -20.76 -0.15
C THR A 17 16.38 -20.57 -1.19
N ASP A 18 16.40 -19.41 -1.84
CA ASP A 18 17.39 -18.97 -2.81
C ASP A 18 18.40 -17.98 -2.19
N ASP A 19 19.13 -17.23 -3.03
CA ASP A 19 20.12 -16.25 -2.56
C ASP A 19 19.52 -14.94 -2.02
N THR A 20 18.20 -14.83 -1.88
CA THR A 20 17.52 -13.59 -1.43
C THR A 20 18.04 -13.13 -0.07
N ALA A 21 18.15 -14.04 0.92
CA ALA A 21 18.68 -13.73 2.25
C ALA A 21 20.09 -13.12 2.19
N LYS A 22 21.00 -13.76 1.43
CA LYS A 22 22.39 -13.28 1.26
C LYS A 22 22.45 -11.90 0.61
N ILE A 23 21.57 -11.64 -0.37
CA ILE A 23 21.48 -10.33 -1.03
C ILE A 23 20.99 -9.28 -0.03
N ALA A 24 19.98 -9.59 0.78
CA ALA A 24 19.47 -8.69 1.82
C ALA A 24 20.56 -8.33 2.82
N ASP A 25 21.30 -9.33 3.32
CA ASP A 25 22.41 -9.13 4.25
C ASP A 25 23.53 -8.27 3.66
N ALA A 26 23.89 -8.51 2.40
CA ALA A 26 24.92 -7.71 1.72
C ALA A 26 24.50 -6.23 1.59
N TYR A 27 23.22 -5.95 1.37
CA TYR A 27 22.72 -4.57 1.37
C TYR A 27 22.70 -3.96 2.78
N ALA A 28 22.33 -4.72 3.80
CA ALA A 28 22.36 -4.27 5.20
C ALA A 28 23.79 -3.98 5.66
N GLU A 29 24.76 -4.82 5.31
CA GLU A 29 26.19 -4.57 5.58
C GLU A 29 26.71 -3.33 4.86
N LYS A 30 26.34 -3.15 3.59
CA LYS A 30 26.76 -2.00 2.78
C LYS A 30 26.15 -0.67 3.23
N TYR A 31 24.95 -0.69 3.79
CA TYR A 31 24.20 0.52 4.19
C TYR A 31 23.60 0.38 5.59
N PRO A 32 24.41 0.18 6.64
CA PRO A 32 23.94 -0.26 7.96
C PRO A 32 23.04 0.74 8.69
N THR A 33 23.06 2.02 8.32
CA THR A 33 22.20 3.07 8.89
C THR A 33 20.86 3.21 8.15
N ILE A 34 20.72 2.59 6.97
CA ILE A 34 19.56 2.78 6.09
C ILE A 34 18.81 1.46 5.87
N VAL A 35 19.54 0.36 5.68
CA VAL A 35 18.99 -0.95 5.32
C VAL A 35 19.06 -1.90 6.51
N LYS A 36 17.94 -2.58 6.78
CA LYS A 36 17.85 -3.68 7.75
C LYS A 36 17.31 -4.91 7.05
N ALA A 37 18.02 -6.03 7.12
CA ALA A 37 17.52 -7.33 6.73
C ALA A 37 16.81 -7.98 7.94
N ILE A 38 15.60 -8.50 7.69
CA ILE A 38 14.78 -9.17 8.71
C ILE A 38 14.38 -10.52 8.15
N HIS A 39 14.98 -11.58 8.69
CA HIS A 39 14.69 -12.95 8.29
C HIS A 39 13.63 -13.56 9.22
N LYS A 40 12.69 -14.30 8.64
CA LYS A 40 11.63 -14.96 9.39
C LYS A 40 11.21 -16.27 8.71
N GLU A 41 10.52 -17.11 9.44
CA GLU A 41 9.83 -18.26 8.84
C GLU A 41 8.74 -17.78 7.87
N ASN A 42 8.54 -18.55 6.79
CA ASN A 42 7.55 -18.21 5.78
C ASN A 42 6.14 -18.10 6.38
N GLY A 43 5.55 -16.94 6.25
CA GLY A 43 4.18 -16.63 6.68
C GLY A 43 3.34 -16.04 5.55
N GLY A 44 3.94 -15.82 4.38
CA GLY A 44 3.34 -15.20 3.21
C GLY A 44 3.36 -13.66 3.26
N HIS A 45 2.93 -13.05 2.16
CA HIS A 45 3.01 -11.62 1.94
C HIS A 45 2.43 -10.78 3.10
N GLY A 46 1.25 -11.13 3.61
CA GLY A 46 0.63 -10.38 4.73
C GLY A 46 1.47 -10.39 5.99
N ASP A 47 2.08 -11.53 6.34
CA ASP A 47 2.93 -11.64 7.51
C ASP A 47 4.27 -10.89 7.34
N ALA A 48 4.78 -10.83 6.11
CA ALA A 48 5.94 -9.99 5.78
C ALA A 48 5.62 -8.49 5.96
N VAL A 49 4.43 -8.03 5.53
CA VAL A 49 3.95 -6.66 5.73
C VAL A 49 3.75 -6.37 7.22
N ASN A 50 3.11 -7.26 7.99
CA ASN A 50 2.96 -7.12 9.44
C ASN A 50 4.32 -6.96 10.13
N THR A 51 5.30 -7.78 9.72
CA THR A 51 6.67 -7.72 10.24
C THR A 51 7.32 -6.37 9.91
N GLY A 52 7.16 -5.88 8.68
CA GLY A 52 7.64 -4.57 8.27
C GLY A 52 7.03 -3.44 9.12
N ILE A 53 5.71 -3.44 9.35
CA ILE A 53 5.02 -2.45 10.19
C ILE A 53 5.56 -2.48 11.63
N ALA A 54 5.74 -3.67 12.21
CA ALA A 54 6.23 -3.82 13.58
C ALA A 54 7.63 -3.24 13.77
N HIS A 55 8.52 -3.42 12.78
CA HIS A 55 9.91 -2.96 12.83
C HIS A 55 10.12 -1.52 12.34
N ALA A 56 9.13 -0.93 11.67
CA ALA A 56 9.24 0.42 11.14
C ALA A 56 9.40 1.47 12.25
N THR A 57 10.36 2.37 12.08
CA THR A 57 10.66 3.49 12.98
C THR A 57 10.40 4.85 12.34
N GLY A 58 10.34 4.91 11.01
CA GLY A 58 10.05 6.12 10.26
C GLY A 58 8.62 6.64 10.49
N VAL A 59 8.42 7.94 10.30
CA VAL A 59 7.10 8.59 10.47
C VAL A 59 6.07 8.06 9.48
N TYR A 60 6.51 7.72 8.26
CA TYR A 60 5.66 7.22 7.20
C TYR A 60 6.13 5.85 6.71
N PHE A 61 5.19 5.01 6.34
CA PHE A 61 5.40 3.63 5.91
C PHE A 61 4.87 3.40 4.50
N LYS A 62 5.66 2.75 3.67
CA LYS A 62 5.26 2.30 2.34
C LYS A 62 5.72 0.88 2.07
N VAL A 63 4.80 0.04 1.62
CA VAL A 63 5.13 -1.28 1.08
C VAL A 63 5.61 -1.14 -0.36
N VAL A 64 6.69 -1.86 -0.69
CA VAL A 64 7.18 -2.04 -2.05
C VAL A 64 7.42 -3.53 -2.25
N ASP A 65 6.72 -4.14 -3.20
CA ASP A 65 6.88 -5.55 -3.53
C ASP A 65 8.24 -5.79 -4.21
N SER A 66 8.84 -6.95 -3.99
CA SER A 66 10.20 -7.26 -4.43
C SER A 66 10.39 -7.28 -5.96
N ASP A 67 9.30 -7.38 -6.70
CA ASP A 67 9.28 -7.39 -8.16
C ASP A 67 8.88 -6.05 -8.79
N ASP A 68 8.61 -5.04 -7.95
CA ASP A 68 8.19 -3.70 -8.33
C ASP A 68 9.26 -2.65 -8.03
N TRP A 69 9.05 -1.40 -8.46
CA TRP A 69 9.97 -0.30 -8.16
C TRP A 69 9.27 1.06 -8.08
N LEU A 70 9.99 2.04 -7.54
CA LEU A 70 9.55 3.43 -7.47
C LEU A 70 10.25 4.26 -8.56
N ASP A 71 9.50 5.15 -9.22
CA ASP A 71 10.08 6.16 -10.11
C ASP A 71 10.96 7.12 -9.29
N LYS A 72 12.17 7.32 -9.74
CA LYS A 72 13.20 8.07 -9.01
C LYS A 72 12.83 9.53 -8.80
N GLU A 73 12.29 10.20 -9.81
CA GLU A 73 11.97 11.63 -9.73
C GLU A 73 10.66 11.87 -8.95
N ALA A 74 9.67 10.99 -9.12
CA ALA A 74 8.46 11.01 -8.31
C ALA A 74 8.78 10.75 -6.83
N TYR A 75 9.67 9.81 -6.53
CA TYR A 75 10.11 9.51 -5.17
C TYR A 75 10.78 10.71 -4.49
N LYS A 76 11.65 11.45 -5.19
CA LYS A 76 12.24 12.71 -4.68
C LYS A 76 11.16 13.74 -4.33
N GLN A 77 10.12 13.86 -5.16
CA GLN A 77 9.02 14.78 -4.90
C GLN A 77 8.23 14.36 -3.65
N VAL A 78 7.95 13.07 -3.49
CA VAL A 78 7.28 12.52 -2.30
C VAL A 78 8.10 12.81 -1.05
N LEU A 79 9.39 12.49 -1.04
CA LEU A 79 10.27 12.75 0.09
C LEU A 79 10.31 14.23 0.46
N LYS A 80 10.38 15.13 -0.54
CA LYS A 80 10.35 16.58 -0.30
C LYS A 80 9.05 17.02 0.39
N VAL A 81 7.90 16.45 -0.03
CA VAL A 81 6.60 16.79 0.57
C VAL A 81 6.52 16.25 1.99
N LEU A 82 6.85 14.98 2.20
CA LEU A 82 6.79 14.34 3.53
C LEU A 82 7.75 15.02 4.53
N LYS A 83 8.99 15.30 4.09
CA LYS A 83 9.96 16.04 4.92
C LYS A 83 9.40 17.40 5.36
N LYS A 84 8.84 18.17 4.41
CA LYS A 84 8.24 19.45 4.72
C LYS A 84 7.07 19.34 5.69
N LEU A 85 6.21 18.32 5.57
CA LEU A 85 5.11 18.11 6.50
C LEU A 85 5.60 17.85 7.92
N VAL A 86 6.67 17.06 8.08
CA VAL A 86 7.29 16.79 9.38
C VAL A 86 7.93 18.07 9.95
N GLU A 87 8.69 18.82 9.14
CA GLU A 87 9.31 20.09 9.55
C GLU A 87 8.27 21.17 9.95
N ASP A 88 7.13 21.20 9.25
CA ASP A 88 6.01 22.12 9.53
C ASP A 88 5.08 21.62 10.66
N GLU A 89 5.39 20.49 11.29
CA GLU A 89 4.56 19.81 12.32
C GLU A 89 3.11 19.56 11.87
N LYS A 90 2.93 19.26 10.58
CA LYS A 90 1.62 19.00 9.98
C LYS A 90 1.31 17.52 9.98
N ASP A 91 0.26 17.16 10.69
CA ASP A 91 -0.22 15.78 10.69
C ASP A 91 -0.79 15.39 9.33
N LEU A 92 -0.39 14.23 8.85
CA LEU A 92 -0.96 13.56 7.70
C LEU A 92 -1.06 12.06 8.01
N ASP A 93 -2.22 11.47 7.81
CA ASP A 93 -2.43 10.04 8.07
C ASP A 93 -2.12 9.18 6.84
N VAL A 94 -2.47 9.68 5.64
CA VAL A 94 -2.16 8.99 4.40
C VAL A 94 -1.85 9.97 3.27
N LEU A 95 -0.78 9.70 2.54
CA LEU A 95 -0.49 10.31 1.26
C LEU A 95 -0.81 9.31 0.15
N LEU A 96 -1.62 9.74 -0.83
CA LEU A 96 -1.90 8.99 -2.04
C LEU A 96 -1.04 9.50 -3.19
N SER A 97 -0.52 8.59 -3.99
CA SER A 97 0.20 8.86 -5.25
C SER A 97 -0.35 7.96 -6.35
N ASN A 98 -0.02 8.25 -7.60
CA ASN A 98 -0.38 7.39 -8.71
C ASN A 98 0.46 6.11 -8.71
N TYR A 99 -0.07 5.07 -9.37
CA TYR A 99 0.71 3.90 -9.73
C TYR A 99 0.50 3.55 -11.21
N ILE A 100 1.46 2.83 -11.75
CA ILE A 100 1.58 2.52 -13.17
C ILE A 100 1.49 1.01 -13.33
N TYR A 101 0.54 0.52 -14.11
CA TYR A 101 0.58 -0.85 -14.61
C TYR A 101 1.67 -0.97 -15.68
N ASP A 102 2.78 -1.60 -15.35
CA ASP A 102 3.90 -1.84 -16.25
C ASP A 102 3.84 -3.30 -16.75
N LYS A 103 3.26 -3.50 -17.95
CA LYS A 103 3.02 -4.84 -18.50
C LYS A 103 4.22 -5.32 -19.29
N VAL A 104 4.68 -6.56 -18.99
CA VAL A 104 5.82 -7.23 -19.66
C VAL A 104 5.71 -7.20 -21.20
N GLU A 105 4.53 -7.39 -21.75
CA GLU A 105 4.32 -7.55 -23.19
C GLU A 105 3.82 -6.30 -23.93
N ARG A 106 3.50 -5.23 -23.22
CA ARG A 106 2.88 -4.05 -23.83
C ARG A 106 3.71 -2.78 -23.62
N ARG A 107 4.07 -2.12 -24.73
CA ARG A 107 4.73 -0.80 -24.71
C ARG A 107 3.87 0.31 -24.08
N LYS A 108 2.54 0.12 -23.95
CA LYS A 108 1.63 1.12 -23.38
C LYS A 108 1.44 0.85 -21.88
N LYS A 109 1.93 1.78 -21.06
CA LYS A 109 1.69 1.82 -19.63
C LYS A 109 0.32 2.43 -19.34
N ARG A 110 -0.41 1.87 -18.39
CA ARG A 110 -1.65 2.46 -17.88
C ARG A 110 -1.39 3.04 -16.49
N VAL A 111 -1.64 4.32 -16.33
CA VAL A 111 -1.49 5.01 -15.04
C VAL A 111 -2.83 5.13 -14.36
N MET A 112 -2.89 4.73 -13.10
CA MET A 112 -4.02 5.00 -12.21
C MET A 112 -3.78 6.34 -11.51
N ARG A 113 -4.65 7.31 -11.80
CA ARG A 113 -4.59 8.67 -11.24
C ARG A 113 -5.85 9.02 -10.48
N TYR A 114 -5.69 9.82 -9.43
CA TYR A 114 -6.80 10.27 -8.58
C TYR A 114 -7.14 11.75 -8.80
N HIS A 115 -6.59 12.39 -9.83
CA HIS A 115 -7.02 13.72 -10.22
C HIS A 115 -8.52 13.71 -10.56
N GLY A 116 -9.23 14.75 -10.14
CA GLY A 116 -10.70 14.78 -10.23
C GLY A 116 -11.43 13.98 -9.16
N ALA A 117 -10.77 13.01 -8.50
CA ALA A 117 -11.30 12.33 -7.31
C ALA A 117 -10.90 13.03 -6.02
N LEU A 118 -9.67 13.55 -5.97
CA LEU A 118 -9.08 14.22 -4.80
C LEU A 118 -8.46 15.55 -5.20
N PRO A 119 -8.59 16.60 -4.35
CA PRO A 119 -7.83 17.83 -4.48
C PRO A 119 -6.32 17.58 -4.35
N GLU A 120 -5.53 18.16 -5.25
CA GLU A 120 -4.08 17.96 -5.26
C GLU A 120 -3.35 18.84 -4.23
N LYS A 121 -2.28 18.30 -3.64
CA LYS A 121 -1.33 19.03 -2.76
C LYS A 121 -1.99 19.77 -1.58
N ARG A 122 -3.12 19.26 -1.10
CA ARG A 122 -3.84 19.80 0.05
C ARG A 122 -4.13 18.70 1.06
N ILE A 123 -3.97 19.00 2.33
CA ILE A 123 -4.47 18.14 3.41
C ILE A 123 -5.99 18.38 3.48
N ILE A 124 -6.75 17.33 3.37
CA ILE A 124 -8.22 17.31 3.45
C ILE A 124 -8.67 16.24 4.42
N SER A 125 -9.91 16.35 4.89
CA SER A 125 -10.60 15.30 5.65
C SER A 125 -11.66 14.62 4.78
N TRP A 126 -12.22 13.51 5.27
CA TRP A 126 -13.32 12.82 4.59
C TRP A 126 -14.65 13.60 4.54
N GLU A 127 -14.74 14.72 5.24
CA GLU A 127 -15.88 15.64 5.17
C GLU A 127 -15.79 16.58 3.97
N ASP A 128 -14.66 16.60 3.27
CA ASP A 128 -14.48 17.44 2.08
C ASP A 128 -15.37 16.95 0.93
N SER A 129 -16.37 17.74 0.57
CA SER A 129 -17.35 17.43 -0.49
C SER A 129 -16.73 17.28 -1.88
N ARG A 130 -15.47 17.66 -2.07
CA ARG A 130 -14.74 17.50 -3.33
C ARG A 130 -14.19 16.10 -3.53
N ILE A 131 -14.21 15.23 -2.49
CA ILE A 131 -13.82 13.81 -2.62
C ILE A 131 -14.88 13.08 -3.45
N ARG A 132 -14.50 12.61 -4.66
CA ARG A 132 -15.41 11.94 -5.60
C ARG A 132 -14.69 10.85 -6.38
N PHE A 133 -14.42 9.72 -5.76
CA PHE A 133 -13.92 8.55 -6.48
C PHE A 133 -14.99 8.03 -7.44
N ASN A 134 -14.57 7.69 -8.64
CA ASN A 134 -15.40 6.91 -9.56
C ASN A 134 -15.01 5.41 -9.49
N LYS A 135 -15.86 4.54 -10.01
CA LYS A 135 -15.68 3.08 -9.96
C LYS A 135 -14.40 2.54 -10.64
N PHE A 136 -13.67 3.38 -11.37
CA PHE A 136 -12.41 3.01 -12.02
C PHE A 136 -11.18 3.57 -11.31
N GLN A 137 -11.35 4.32 -10.25
CA GLN A 137 -10.29 4.96 -9.46
C GLN A 137 -10.15 4.26 -8.09
N TYR A 138 -9.92 2.96 -8.11
CA TYR A 138 -9.69 2.20 -6.89
C TYR A 138 -8.27 2.39 -6.37
N VAL A 139 -8.15 2.42 -5.06
CA VAL A 139 -6.88 2.59 -4.34
C VAL A 139 -6.29 1.21 -4.07
N LEU A 140 -5.03 1.01 -4.47
CA LEU A 140 -4.26 -0.18 -4.14
C LEU A 140 -3.15 0.15 -3.13
N MET A 141 -2.56 -0.88 -2.52
CA MET A 141 -1.40 -0.78 -1.63
C MET A 141 -0.26 0.01 -2.27
N HIS A 142 -0.11 -0.10 -3.60
CA HIS A 142 0.88 0.60 -4.40
C HIS A 142 0.77 2.14 -4.34
N SER A 143 -0.44 2.66 -4.10
CA SER A 143 -0.70 4.11 -4.13
C SER A 143 -0.63 4.80 -2.77
N VAL A 144 -0.62 4.07 -1.66
CA VAL A 144 -0.67 4.66 -0.32
C VAL A 144 0.68 4.71 0.37
N ILE A 145 0.86 5.77 1.16
CA ILE A 145 1.93 5.93 2.14
C ILE A 145 1.24 6.34 3.43
N TYR A 146 1.19 5.44 4.40
CA TYR A 146 0.52 5.68 5.67
C TYR A 146 1.46 6.28 6.72
N ARG A 147 0.91 7.02 7.67
CA ARG A 147 1.60 7.31 8.93
C ARG A 147 1.81 5.99 9.68
N THR A 148 3.06 5.69 10.02
CA THR A 148 3.44 4.41 10.67
C THR A 148 2.64 4.16 11.95
N GLN A 149 2.49 5.19 12.77
CA GLN A 149 1.76 5.06 14.03
C GLN A 149 0.28 4.71 13.81
N LEU A 150 -0.37 5.22 12.75
CA LEU A 150 -1.74 4.84 12.42
C LEU A 150 -1.85 3.35 12.14
N LEU A 151 -0.91 2.77 11.37
CA LEU A 151 -0.91 1.33 11.10
C LEU A 151 -0.69 0.49 12.35
N LYS A 152 0.12 0.98 13.30
CA LYS A 152 0.35 0.30 14.59
C LYS A 152 -0.87 0.38 15.51
N ASP A 153 -1.56 1.52 15.52
CA ASP A 153 -2.69 1.79 16.43
C ASP A 153 -4.01 1.19 15.94
N CYS A 154 -4.19 1.03 14.62
CA CYS A 154 -5.44 0.52 14.06
C CYS A 154 -5.68 -0.97 14.27
N GLY A 155 -4.69 -1.70 14.79
CA GLY A 155 -4.80 -3.12 15.07
C GLY A 155 -4.79 -4.03 13.85
N LEU A 156 -4.35 -3.52 12.68
CA LEU A 156 -4.25 -4.30 11.44
C LEU A 156 -3.41 -5.55 11.64
N GLN A 157 -3.98 -6.70 11.31
CA GLN A 157 -3.32 -8.00 11.32
C GLN A 157 -3.66 -8.75 10.02
N LEU A 158 -2.76 -8.70 9.06
CA LEU A 158 -2.93 -9.41 7.81
C LEU A 158 -2.76 -10.91 8.00
N PRO A 159 -3.69 -11.76 7.55
CA PRO A 159 -3.63 -13.20 7.74
C PRO A 159 -2.43 -13.83 7.02
N LYS A 160 -1.81 -14.83 7.68
CA LYS A 160 -0.71 -15.61 7.11
C LYS A 160 -1.19 -16.47 5.95
N HIS A 161 -0.28 -16.74 5.00
CA HIS A 161 -0.50 -17.64 3.86
C HIS A 161 -1.78 -17.35 3.07
N THR A 162 -2.21 -16.08 3.07
CA THR A 162 -3.43 -15.64 2.39
C THR A 162 -3.05 -14.63 1.30
N PHE A 163 -3.62 -14.83 0.10
CA PHE A 163 -3.48 -13.88 -1.00
C PHE A 163 -4.55 -12.78 -0.90
N TYR A 164 -4.35 -11.68 -1.63
CA TYR A 164 -5.28 -10.54 -1.70
C TYR A 164 -5.43 -9.75 -0.40
N VAL A 165 -4.54 -9.95 0.56
CA VAL A 165 -4.50 -9.23 1.85
C VAL A 165 -4.13 -7.74 1.70
N ASP A 166 -3.58 -7.35 0.57
CA ASP A 166 -3.38 -5.97 0.15
C ASP A 166 -4.68 -5.16 0.19
N ASN A 167 -5.83 -5.81 -0.03
CA ASN A 167 -7.15 -5.19 0.11
C ASN A 167 -7.50 -4.90 1.58
N LEU A 168 -7.13 -5.76 2.52
CA LEU A 168 -7.27 -5.51 3.96
C LEU A 168 -6.37 -4.34 4.39
N TYR A 169 -5.14 -4.31 3.89
CA TYR A 169 -4.17 -3.24 4.14
C TYR A 169 -4.68 -1.85 3.72
N ILE A 170 -5.53 -1.78 2.69
CA ILE A 170 -6.17 -0.53 2.29
C ILE A 170 -7.40 -0.26 3.14
N PHE A 171 -8.27 -1.25 3.27
CA PHE A 171 -9.63 -1.06 3.75
C PHE A 171 -9.70 -0.78 5.26
N GLU A 172 -9.01 -1.61 6.06
CA GLU A 172 -9.11 -1.52 7.52
C GLU A 172 -8.46 -0.23 8.08
N PRO A 173 -7.23 0.16 7.71
CA PRO A 173 -6.66 1.40 8.22
C PRO A 173 -7.41 2.66 7.76
N MET A 174 -8.13 2.60 6.63
CA MET A 174 -8.74 3.78 6.02
C MET A 174 -9.82 4.43 6.93
N ILE A 175 -10.50 3.66 7.78
CA ILE A 175 -11.48 4.23 8.72
C ILE A 175 -10.84 5.11 9.80
N HIS A 176 -9.55 4.91 10.08
CA HIS A 176 -8.77 5.67 11.05
C HIS A 176 -8.11 6.90 10.43
N VAL A 177 -8.14 7.03 9.10
CA VAL A 177 -7.58 8.18 8.39
C VAL A 177 -8.47 9.41 8.58
N LYS A 178 -7.94 10.44 9.24
CA LYS A 178 -8.60 11.74 9.41
C LYS A 178 -8.09 12.77 8.42
N LYS A 179 -6.79 12.72 8.09
CA LYS A 179 -6.13 13.68 7.21
C LYS A 179 -5.46 12.93 6.05
N LEU A 180 -5.88 13.25 4.84
CA LEU A 180 -5.35 12.67 3.61
C LEU A 180 -4.85 13.75 2.65
N MET A 181 -3.85 13.40 1.85
CA MET A 181 -3.31 14.25 0.79
C MET A 181 -3.12 13.43 -0.48
N TYR A 182 -3.44 14.03 -1.62
CA TYR A 182 -3.09 13.49 -2.92
C TYR A 182 -1.95 14.27 -3.57
N LEU A 183 -0.92 13.56 -3.97
CA LEU A 183 0.18 14.06 -4.77
C LEU A 183 0.13 13.40 -6.14
N ASN A 184 -0.13 14.22 -7.18
CA ASN A 184 -0.27 13.73 -8.55
C ASN A 184 1.12 13.45 -9.17
N VAL A 185 1.77 12.38 -8.72
CA VAL A 185 3.04 11.86 -9.24
C VAL A 185 2.92 10.38 -9.53
N ASP A 186 3.49 9.94 -10.62
CA ASP A 186 3.47 8.55 -11.08
C ASP A 186 4.61 7.79 -10.36
N LEU A 187 4.36 7.41 -9.08
CA LEU A 187 5.39 6.94 -8.17
C LEU A 187 5.73 5.46 -8.32
N TYR A 188 4.72 4.61 -8.32
CA TYR A 188 4.90 3.17 -8.16
C TYR A 188 4.72 2.45 -9.49
N HIS A 189 5.69 1.63 -9.88
CA HIS A 189 5.61 0.76 -11.04
C HIS A 189 5.22 -0.64 -10.59
N TYR A 190 3.99 -1.02 -10.89
CA TYR A 190 3.46 -2.36 -10.67
C TYR A 190 3.72 -3.23 -11.90
N TYR A 191 4.66 -4.15 -11.77
CA TYR A 191 5.12 -4.99 -12.85
C TYR A 191 4.26 -6.24 -12.98
N ILE A 192 3.42 -6.29 -14.00
CA ILE A 192 2.44 -7.37 -14.20
C ILE A 192 2.59 -8.07 -15.55
N GLY A 193 2.14 -9.34 -15.58
CA GLY A 193 2.12 -10.18 -16.79
C GLY A 193 3.22 -11.24 -16.80
N ARG A 194 3.91 -11.48 -15.68
CA ARG A 194 4.83 -12.60 -15.53
C ARG A 194 4.07 -13.88 -15.22
N GLU A 195 4.64 -15.01 -15.66
CA GLU A 195 4.12 -16.33 -15.33
C GLU A 195 4.16 -16.56 -13.80
N GLY A 196 3.09 -17.13 -13.25
CA GLY A 196 3.00 -17.45 -11.82
C GLY A 196 2.56 -16.30 -10.91
N GLN A 197 2.36 -15.07 -11.40
CA GLN A 197 1.85 -13.96 -10.57
C GLN A 197 0.45 -14.24 -10.00
N SER A 198 0.15 -13.65 -8.85
CA SER A 198 -1.13 -13.78 -8.14
C SER A 198 -2.33 -13.30 -8.94
N VAL A 199 -2.12 -12.33 -9.82
CA VAL A 199 -3.14 -11.75 -10.73
C VAL A 199 -3.34 -12.54 -12.02
N ASN A 200 -2.68 -13.69 -12.19
CA ASN A 200 -2.94 -14.58 -13.31
C ASN A 200 -4.28 -15.31 -13.10
N GLU A 201 -5.15 -15.32 -14.11
CA GLU A 201 -6.51 -15.88 -14.04
C GLU A 201 -6.54 -17.33 -13.51
N LYS A 202 -5.65 -18.21 -14.01
CA LYS A 202 -5.55 -19.60 -13.53
C LYS A 202 -5.15 -19.67 -12.04
N THR A 203 -4.32 -18.75 -11.59
CA THR A 203 -3.89 -18.66 -10.19
C THR A 203 -5.04 -18.14 -9.34
N MET A 204 -5.78 -17.14 -9.81
CA MET A 204 -6.95 -16.59 -9.13
C MET A 204 -8.04 -17.65 -8.94
N MET A 205 -8.36 -18.43 -9.98
CA MET A 205 -9.32 -19.53 -9.89
C MET A 205 -8.94 -20.58 -8.84
N LYS A 206 -7.65 -20.92 -8.73
CA LYS A 206 -7.16 -21.88 -7.71
C LYS A 206 -7.22 -21.33 -6.28
N ARG A 207 -7.32 -20.02 -6.10
CA ARG A 207 -7.27 -19.32 -4.80
C ARG A 207 -8.57 -18.58 -4.49
N ILE A 208 -9.66 -18.97 -5.14
CA ILE A 208 -10.96 -18.33 -4.96
C ILE A 208 -11.42 -18.36 -3.49
N ASP A 209 -11.12 -19.42 -2.75
CA ASP A 209 -11.46 -19.51 -1.33
C ASP A 209 -10.78 -18.42 -0.49
N GLN A 210 -9.54 -18.06 -0.83
CA GLN A 210 -8.80 -16.98 -0.16
C GLN A 210 -9.39 -15.61 -0.52
N GLN A 211 -9.76 -15.41 -1.79
CA GLN A 211 -10.48 -14.20 -2.20
C GLN A 211 -11.80 -14.07 -1.46
N MET A 212 -12.55 -15.17 -1.32
CA MET A 212 -13.81 -15.19 -0.58
C MET A 212 -13.61 -14.94 0.92
N LEU A 213 -12.52 -15.43 1.49
CA LEU A 213 -12.17 -15.13 2.89
C LEU A 213 -11.95 -13.62 3.06
N VAL A 214 -11.10 -13.01 2.23
CA VAL A 214 -10.83 -11.57 2.27
C VAL A 214 -12.12 -10.77 2.07
N ASN A 215 -12.95 -11.14 1.10
CA ASN A 215 -14.22 -10.46 0.85
C ASN A 215 -15.16 -10.51 2.05
N ARG A 216 -15.27 -11.66 2.72
CA ARG A 216 -16.09 -11.81 3.96
C ARG A 216 -15.55 -10.94 5.08
N THR A 217 -14.23 -10.90 5.28
CA THR A 217 -13.58 -10.04 6.28
C THR A 217 -13.90 -8.57 6.02
N LEU A 218 -13.77 -8.11 4.76
CA LEU A 218 -14.10 -6.73 4.38
C LEU A 218 -15.56 -6.37 4.63
N ILE A 219 -16.50 -7.27 4.27
CA ILE A 219 -17.94 -7.08 4.49
C ILE A 219 -18.26 -6.98 5.99
N GLN A 220 -17.69 -7.90 6.77
CA GLN A 220 -17.89 -7.91 8.23
C GLN A 220 -17.37 -6.62 8.83
N PHE A 221 -16.13 -6.24 8.53
CA PHE A 221 -15.50 -5.03 9.02
C PHE A 221 -16.31 -3.78 8.66
N PHE A 222 -16.77 -3.69 7.41
CA PHE A 222 -17.65 -2.58 6.99
C PHE A 222 -18.96 -2.56 7.75
N SER A 223 -19.61 -3.71 7.91
CA SER A 223 -20.90 -3.81 8.62
C SER A 223 -20.80 -3.33 10.07
N GLU A 224 -19.70 -3.65 10.73
CA GLU A 224 -19.43 -3.26 12.12
C GLU A 224 -19.18 -1.75 12.28
N ASN A 225 -18.51 -1.13 11.30
CA ASN A 225 -18.04 0.25 11.41
C ASN A 225 -18.90 1.28 10.66
N ARG A 226 -19.75 0.88 9.69
CA ARG A 226 -20.39 1.77 8.70
C ARG A 226 -21.25 2.90 9.28
N LYS A 227 -21.77 2.73 10.49
CA LYS A 227 -22.71 3.72 11.09
C LYS A 227 -22.03 5.02 11.50
N GLU A 228 -20.72 4.98 11.76
CA GLU A 228 -19.92 6.11 12.27
C GLU A 228 -19.09 6.76 11.16
N LEU A 229 -19.14 6.25 9.93
CA LEU A 229 -18.31 6.74 8.84
C LEU A 229 -18.84 8.07 8.27
N PRO A 230 -17.96 9.04 7.99
CA PRO A 230 -18.30 10.21 7.20
C PRO A 230 -18.84 9.81 5.81
N PRO A 231 -19.78 10.58 5.22
CA PRO A 231 -20.43 10.19 3.97
C PRO A 231 -19.49 9.85 2.81
N GLN A 232 -18.40 10.60 2.64
CA GLN A 232 -17.43 10.33 1.57
C GLN A 232 -16.61 9.08 1.82
N MET A 233 -16.21 8.82 3.08
CA MET A 233 -15.55 7.57 3.47
C MET A 233 -16.47 6.37 3.27
N TYR A 234 -17.74 6.48 3.69
CA TYR A 234 -18.73 5.44 3.46
C TYR A 234 -18.85 5.10 1.97
N ARG A 235 -18.99 6.13 1.11
CA ARG A 235 -19.07 5.92 -0.35
C ARG A 235 -17.82 5.27 -0.91
N PHE A 236 -16.64 5.70 -0.47
CA PHE A 236 -15.36 5.14 -0.89
C PHE A 236 -15.26 3.65 -0.53
N LEU A 237 -15.52 3.30 0.72
CA LEU A 237 -15.44 1.92 1.20
C LEU A 237 -16.52 1.03 0.58
N PHE A 238 -17.73 1.56 0.40
CA PHE A 238 -18.80 0.83 -0.27
C PHE A 238 -18.47 0.54 -1.74
N GLN A 239 -17.93 1.52 -2.47
CA GLN A 239 -17.47 1.31 -3.85
C GLN A 239 -16.29 0.33 -3.92
N TYR A 240 -15.43 0.33 -2.91
CA TYR A 240 -14.33 -0.64 -2.81
C TYR A 240 -14.87 -2.06 -2.66
N LEU A 241 -15.85 -2.27 -1.77
CA LEU A 241 -16.52 -3.56 -1.62
C LEU A 241 -17.22 -4.00 -2.91
N ASP A 242 -17.96 -3.10 -3.57
CA ASP A 242 -18.63 -3.39 -4.84
C ASP A 242 -17.63 -3.89 -5.89
N MET A 243 -16.49 -3.22 -6.00
CA MET A 243 -15.40 -3.67 -6.88
C MET A 243 -14.88 -5.07 -6.50
N MET A 244 -14.64 -5.32 -5.21
CA MET A 244 -14.13 -6.61 -4.73
C MET A 244 -15.11 -7.76 -4.98
N MET A 245 -16.41 -7.48 -4.92
CA MET A 245 -17.45 -8.46 -5.27
C MET A 245 -17.52 -8.74 -6.77
N CYS A 246 -17.18 -7.77 -7.62
CA CYS A 246 -17.14 -7.96 -9.08
C CYS A 246 -15.91 -8.75 -9.57
N VAL A 247 -14.88 -8.87 -8.75
CA VAL A 247 -13.63 -9.58 -9.10
C VAL A 247 -13.66 -11.04 -8.60
N ALA A 248 -14.53 -11.38 -7.67
CA ALA A 248 -14.73 -12.74 -7.14
C ALA A 248 -15.74 -13.52 -7.98
#